data_64572e51dff2436f8880fe7b277d8d3f
#
_entry.id   64572e51dff2436f8880fe7b277d8d3f
#
_cell.length_a   1.000
_cell.length_b   1.000
_cell.length_c   1.000
_cell.angle_alpha   90.00
_cell.angle_beta   90.00
_cell.angle_gamma   90.00
#
_symmetry.space_group_name_H-M   'P 1'
#
loop_
_entity.id
_entity.type
_entity.pdbx_description
1 polymer ?
#
loop_
_entity_poly.entity_id
_entity_poly.type
_entity_poly.pdbx_seq_one_letter_code
_entity_poly.pdbx_strand_id
1 'polypeptide(L)'
;MTTSAAFTLEQGAARLAAIVGAEHSIVRGETIVAAPAGVQQVAEVLRFASANGLTVMPSGSGTKLGWGNAVVPDIELSMKRICQLREHAWQDMTCTVEAGCTWEAMQAQLKERGQMVALDPLWPDRATIGGIVASNDSGALRLKYGGLRDLIIGMTVVLADGTVAKTGGKVVKNVAGYDIHKLMTGSFGTLGVIVEVNFRLHPAEEHSRTWTAVAPNGAGDAKLFAEPLRALMDSLMVPSSVQLRISRNEFALDVRIAGLAECLDEYGASLQTTLGDFPIVGWAQNVWSAREQMFDDEDSVVLKIAALPAEICSISAELYQWSFGDGRDVKVLAQATGLMTVAIEATPELVPALVERLRARVHEFGGSVIMLQIPDALRGKIDVWGPDQGSGALMNEVKRRFDPGRILNPGRFVGNI
;
A
#
# COMPACT_ATOMS: atom_id res chain seq x y z
N MET A 1 24.68 28.43 -26.60
CA MET A 1 24.58 27.98 -25.19
C MET A 1 23.97 29.14 -24.43
N THR A 2 22.65 29.18 -24.33
CA THR A 2 21.91 30.12 -23.48
C THR A 2 21.87 29.55 -22.08
N THR A 3 22.64 30.11 -21.17
CA THR A 3 22.52 29.88 -19.72
C THR A 3 21.08 30.19 -19.33
N SER A 4 20.27 29.15 -19.06
CA SER A 4 18.99 29.29 -18.38
C SER A 4 19.29 30.01 -17.05
N ALA A 5 18.73 31.21 -16.87
CA ALA A 5 18.80 31.91 -15.59
C ALA A 5 18.20 30.99 -14.54
N ALA A 6 18.96 30.68 -13.48
CA ALA A 6 18.48 29.84 -12.38
C ALA A 6 17.16 30.43 -11.86
N PHE A 7 16.10 29.64 -11.95
CA PHE A 7 14.75 30.03 -11.53
C PHE A 7 14.77 30.22 -10.00
N THR A 8 14.43 31.42 -9.51
CA THR A 8 14.43 31.64 -8.07
C THR A 8 13.19 31.00 -7.43
N LEU A 9 13.32 30.54 -6.19
CA LEU A 9 12.22 29.94 -5.42
C LEU A 9 11.00 30.88 -5.37
N GLU A 10 11.23 32.21 -5.23
CA GLU A 10 10.17 33.22 -5.22
C GLU A 10 9.45 33.34 -6.57
N GLN A 11 10.19 33.29 -7.68
CA GLN A 11 9.59 33.31 -9.02
C GLN A 11 8.74 32.07 -9.28
N GLY A 12 9.20 30.92 -8.81
CA GLY A 12 8.46 29.66 -8.85
C GLY A 12 7.17 29.74 -8.07
N ALA A 13 7.24 30.20 -6.83
CA ALA A 13 6.09 30.33 -5.95
C ALA A 13 5.05 31.32 -6.53
N ALA A 14 5.48 32.47 -7.06
CA ALA A 14 4.59 33.43 -7.70
C ALA A 14 3.89 32.86 -8.94
N ARG A 15 4.62 32.06 -9.75
CA ARG A 15 4.04 31.43 -10.94
C ARG A 15 3.04 30.34 -10.57
N LEU A 16 3.35 29.51 -9.59
CA LEU A 16 2.42 28.51 -9.07
C LEU A 16 1.20 29.15 -8.40
N ALA A 17 1.39 30.25 -7.67
CA ALA A 17 0.29 31.03 -7.09
C ALA A 17 -0.69 31.53 -8.17
N ALA A 18 -0.20 31.92 -9.35
CA ALA A 18 -1.05 32.31 -10.46
C ALA A 18 -1.87 31.14 -11.04
N ILE A 19 -1.43 29.87 -10.86
CA ILE A 19 -2.13 28.69 -11.32
C ILE A 19 -3.15 28.20 -10.27
N VAL A 20 -2.71 28.04 -9.00
CA VAL A 20 -3.52 27.38 -7.97
C VAL A 20 -4.24 28.34 -7.02
N GLY A 21 -3.93 29.65 -7.08
CA GLY A 21 -4.34 30.67 -6.10
C GLY A 21 -3.23 30.98 -5.10
N ALA A 22 -3.11 32.24 -4.68
CA ALA A 22 -2.03 32.67 -3.81
C ALA A 22 -2.04 31.95 -2.43
N GLU A 23 -3.22 31.70 -1.89
CA GLU A 23 -3.43 30.98 -0.63
C GLU A 23 -3.14 29.48 -0.72
N HIS A 24 -2.91 28.95 -1.94
CA HIS A 24 -2.68 27.54 -2.24
C HIS A 24 -1.29 27.27 -2.80
N SER A 25 -0.41 28.26 -2.77
CA SER A 25 1.02 28.15 -3.13
C SER A 25 1.87 28.67 -1.95
N ILE A 26 2.52 27.77 -1.24
CA ILE A 26 3.24 28.10 0.00
C ILE A 26 4.68 27.60 -0.11
N VAL A 27 5.64 28.44 0.25
CA VAL A 27 7.05 28.04 0.36
C VAL A 27 7.30 27.38 1.73
N ARG A 28 7.88 26.17 1.72
CA ARG A 28 8.28 25.44 2.91
C ARG A 28 9.74 25.00 2.75
N GLY A 29 10.66 25.74 3.39
CA GLY A 29 12.10 25.55 3.18
C GLY A 29 12.48 25.81 1.74
N GLU A 30 13.05 24.81 1.05
CA GLU A 30 13.43 24.90 -0.36
C GLU A 30 12.35 24.33 -1.32
N THR A 31 11.22 23.88 -0.79
CA THR A 31 10.14 23.27 -1.57
C THR A 31 8.93 24.21 -1.67
N ILE A 32 8.31 24.31 -2.82
CA ILE A 32 7.05 25.01 -3.02
C ILE A 32 5.91 23.98 -2.93
N VAL A 33 4.98 24.18 -1.99
CA VAL A 33 3.76 23.36 -1.90
C VAL A 33 2.70 24.00 -2.76
N ALA A 34 2.23 23.35 -3.81
CA ALA A 34 1.15 23.78 -4.67
C ALA A 34 -0.06 22.85 -4.52
N ALA A 35 -1.24 23.42 -4.21
CA ALA A 35 -2.47 22.65 -3.98
C ALA A 35 -3.54 22.96 -5.04
N PRO A 36 -3.56 22.25 -6.18
CA PRO A 36 -4.55 22.43 -7.24
C PRO A 36 -5.95 22.00 -6.78
N ALA A 37 -6.98 22.63 -7.37
CA ALA A 37 -8.40 22.33 -7.12
C ALA A 37 -9.02 21.40 -8.17
N GLY A 38 -8.28 21.00 -9.21
CA GLY A 38 -8.80 20.13 -10.26
C GLY A 38 -7.74 19.73 -11.28
N VAL A 39 -8.11 18.82 -12.17
CA VAL A 39 -7.21 18.19 -13.14
C VAL A 39 -6.49 19.21 -14.04
N GLN A 40 -7.15 20.30 -14.42
CA GLN A 40 -6.53 21.31 -15.28
C GLN A 40 -5.38 22.04 -14.59
N GLN A 41 -5.57 22.41 -13.31
CA GLN A 41 -4.49 23.03 -12.53
C GLN A 41 -3.34 22.06 -12.29
N VAL A 42 -3.61 20.74 -12.06
CA VAL A 42 -2.56 19.72 -12.02
C VAL A 42 -1.75 19.72 -13.32
N ALA A 43 -2.45 19.70 -14.46
CA ALA A 43 -1.79 19.72 -15.77
C ALA A 43 -0.95 20.99 -16.01
N GLU A 44 -1.44 22.15 -15.59
CA GLU A 44 -0.70 23.43 -15.72
C GLU A 44 0.55 23.45 -14.82
N VAL A 45 0.46 22.95 -13.58
CA VAL A 45 1.62 22.82 -12.68
C VAL A 45 2.67 21.90 -13.28
N LEU A 46 2.26 20.74 -13.83
CA LEU A 46 3.20 19.80 -14.44
C LEU A 46 3.85 20.34 -15.72
N ARG A 47 3.09 21.04 -16.58
CA ARG A 47 3.68 21.75 -17.74
C ARG A 47 4.70 22.79 -17.33
N PHE A 48 4.39 23.57 -16.29
CA PHE A 48 5.32 24.54 -15.74
C PHE A 48 6.59 23.86 -15.19
N ALA A 49 6.43 22.80 -14.39
CA ALA A 49 7.55 22.04 -13.84
C ALA A 49 8.43 21.44 -14.94
N SER A 50 7.82 20.77 -15.92
CA SER A 50 8.51 20.15 -17.05
C SER A 50 9.28 21.17 -17.90
N ALA A 51 8.68 22.33 -18.18
CA ALA A 51 9.32 23.39 -18.97
C ALA A 51 10.54 24.02 -18.26
N ASN A 52 10.61 23.94 -16.95
CA ASN A 52 11.68 24.51 -16.13
C ASN A 52 12.61 23.47 -15.49
N GLY A 53 12.39 22.18 -15.76
CA GLY A 53 13.18 21.08 -15.19
C GLY A 53 13.03 20.94 -13.67
N LEU A 54 11.88 21.36 -13.09
CA LEU A 54 11.61 21.31 -11.66
C LEU A 54 11.06 19.92 -11.28
N THR A 55 11.55 19.37 -10.20
CA THR A 55 11.12 18.08 -9.68
C THR A 55 9.80 18.20 -8.92
N VAL A 56 8.92 17.21 -9.06
CA VAL A 56 7.57 17.22 -8.50
C VAL A 56 7.33 15.95 -7.69
N MET A 57 6.87 16.12 -6.45
CA MET A 57 6.40 15.03 -5.60
C MET A 57 4.88 15.16 -5.38
N PRO A 58 4.05 14.30 -5.99
CA PRO A 58 2.63 14.25 -5.66
C PRO A 58 2.43 13.75 -4.22
N SER A 59 1.60 14.46 -3.47
CA SER A 59 1.28 14.09 -2.09
C SER A 59 -0.23 14.13 -1.82
N GLY A 60 -0.70 13.20 -0.98
CA GLY A 60 -2.00 13.25 -0.33
C GLY A 60 -1.83 13.74 1.11
N SER A 61 -2.24 12.90 2.08
CA SER A 61 -2.03 13.19 3.51
C SER A 61 -0.60 12.88 4.01
N GLY A 62 0.26 12.32 3.17
CA GLY A 62 1.66 12.05 3.53
C GLY A 62 1.91 10.74 4.27
N THR A 63 0.88 9.92 4.54
CA THR A 63 0.98 8.69 5.35
C THR A 63 2.03 7.68 4.86
N LYS A 64 2.38 7.72 3.58
CA LYS A 64 3.31 6.78 2.92
C LYS A 64 4.49 7.49 2.24
N LEU A 65 4.76 8.75 2.60
CA LEU A 65 5.90 9.49 2.04
C LEU A 65 7.25 8.89 2.47
N GLY A 66 7.30 8.26 3.63
CA GLY A 66 8.49 7.54 4.11
C GLY A 66 8.77 6.22 3.38
N TRP A 67 7.85 5.71 2.57
CA TRP A 67 8.05 4.48 1.79
C TRP A 67 8.87 4.74 0.53
N GLY A 68 9.80 3.84 0.23
CA GLY A 68 10.77 4.03 -0.87
C GLY A 68 11.92 4.96 -0.50
N ASN A 69 12.70 5.35 -1.49
CA ASN A 69 13.81 6.28 -1.28
C ASN A 69 13.30 7.69 -0.96
N ALA A 70 14.04 8.42 -0.15
CA ALA A 70 13.73 9.82 0.17
C ALA A 70 13.90 10.70 -1.08
N VAL A 71 12.96 11.64 -1.26
CA VAL A 71 12.99 12.65 -2.33
C VAL A 71 12.87 14.02 -1.73
N VAL A 72 13.71 14.95 -2.17
CA VAL A 72 13.58 16.38 -1.89
C VAL A 72 13.14 17.06 -3.19
N PRO A 73 11.83 17.38 -3.35
CA PRO A 73 11.31 17.95 -4.57
C PRO A 73 11.42 19.49 -4.58
N ASP A 74 11.48 20.10 -5.75
CA ASP A 74 11.25 21.54 -5.91
C ASP A 74 9.78 21.91 -5.66
N ILE A 75 8.86 21.01 -6.05
CA ILE A 75 7.41 21.19 -5.90
C ILE A 75 6.79 19.98 -5.21
N GLU A 76 6.15 20.20 -4.05
CA GLU A 76 5.19 19.26 -3.47
C GLU A 76 3.81 19.56 -4.07
N LEU A 77 3.28 18.65 -4.87
CA LEU A 77 1.96 18.78 -5.50
C LEU A 77 0.90 18.14 -4.59
N SER A 78 0.25 18.97 -3.77
CA SER A 78 -0.74 18.51 -2.80
C SER A 78 -2.10 18.24 -3.43
N MET A 79 -2.54 16.99 -3.43
CA MET A 79 -3.82 16.56 -4.00
C MET A 79 -5.01 16.75 -3.05
N LYS A 80 -4.82 17.30 -1.85
CA LYS A 80 -5.85 17.36 -0.78
C LYS A 80 -7.13 18.09 -1.16
N ARG A 81 -7.08 19.03 -2.12
CA ARG A 81 -8.25 19.78 -2.60
C ARG A 81 -9.06 19.04 -3.66
N ILE A 82 -8.53 17.96 -4.22
CA ILE A 82 -9.18 17.11 -5.21
C ILE A 82 -9.66 15.86 -4.47
N CYS A 83 -10.79 15.96 -3.73
CA CYS A 83 -11.14 15.00 -2.68
C CYS A 83 -12.62 14.56 -2.67
N GLN A 84 -13.33 14.63 -3.79
CA GLN A 84 -14.74 14.28 -3.87
C GLN A 84 -14.97 12.85 -4.37
N LEU A 85 -16.05 12.21 -3.88
CA LEU A 85 -16.68 11.10 -4.58
C LEU A 85 -17.53 11.72 -5.72
N ARG A 86 -16.99 11.64 -6.94
CA ARG A 86 -17.58 12.32 -8.13
C ARG A 86 -18.84 11.63 -8.62
N GLU A 87 -18.90 10.33 -8.46
CA GLU A 87 -20.02 9.52 -8.93
C GLU A 87 -20.12 8.22 -8.12
N HIS A 88 -21.31 7.84 -7.77
CA HIS A 88 -21.64 6.54 -7.21
C HIS A 88 -22.78 5.93 -8.05
N ALA A 89 -22.41 5.22 -9.11
CA ALA A 89 -23.34 4.47 -9.95
C ALA A 89 -23.65 3.14 -9.26
N TRP A 90 -24.46 3.21 -8.19
CA TRP A 90 -24.70 2.10 -7.29
C TRP A 90 -25.40 0.91 -7.97
N GLN A 91 -26.24 1.16 -9.00
CA GLN A 91 -26.87 0.09 -9.78
C GLN A 91 -25.84 -0.70 -10.60
N ASP A 92 -24.80 -0.04 -11.07
CA ASP A 92 -23.72 -0.62 -11.87
C ASP A 92 -22.58 -1.15 -11.03
N MET A 93 -22.69 -1.05 -9.69
CA MET A 93 -21.64 -1.44 -8.74
C MET A 93 -20.27 -0.79 -9.04
N THR A 94 -20.29 0.51 -9.35
CA THR A 94 -19.07 1.28 -9.64
C THR A 94 -19.08 2.66 -8.97
N CYS A 95 -17.90 3.19 -8.70
CA CYS A 95 -17.75 4.58 -8.29
C CYS A 95 -16.54 5.25 -8.93
N THR A 96 -16.60 6.58 -9.03
CA THR A 96 -15.49 7.45 -9.44
C THR A 96 -15.15 8.37 -8.28
N VAL A 97 -13.91 8.31 -7.80
CA VAL A 97 -13.43 9.07 -6.66
C VAL A 97 -12.15 9.81 -6.99
N GLU A 98 -12.01 11.01 -6.46
CA GLU A 98 -10.82 11.85 -6.61
C GLU A 98 -9.68 11.38 -5.69
N ALA A 99 -8.44 11.54 -6.17
CA ALA A 99 -7.25 10.96 -5.56
C ALA A 99 -6.91 11.49 -4.15
N GLY A 100 -7.34 12.71 -3.81
CA GLY A 100 -7.14 13.31 -2.49
C GLY A 100 -8.22 12.96 -1.47
N CYS A 101 -9.28 12.26 -1.86
CA CYS A 101 -10.29 11.75 -0.93
C CYS A 101 -9.66 10.72 0.03
N THR A 102 -9.99 10.74 1.33
CA THR A 102 -9.56 9.70 2.25
C THR A 102 -10.34 8.42 2.02
N TRP A 103 -9.74 7.29 2.35
CA TRP A 103 -10.37 5.99 2.18
C TRP A 103 -11.66 5.88 2.99
N GLU A 104 -11.60 6.28 4.25
CA GLU A 104 -12.76 6.23 5.14
C GLU A 104 -13.92 7.11 4.65
N ALA A 105 -13.63 8.34 4.20
CA ALA A 105 -14.67 9.25 3.69
C ALA A 105 -15.38 8.70 2.45
N MET A 106 -14.66 8.04 1.54
CA MET A 106 -15.25 7.33 0.41
C MET A 106 -16.12 6.16 0.89
N GLN A 107 -15.57 5.29 1.75
CA GLN A 107 -16.29 4.10 2.26
C GLN A 107 -17.57 4.45 3.02
N ALA A 108 -17.56 5.53 3.80
CA ALA A 108 -18.74 6.02 4.50
C ALA A 108 -19.88 6.35 3.53
N GLN A 109 -19.60 7.05 2.44
CA GLN A 109 -20.60 7.38 1.41
C GLN A 109 -21.10 6.14 0.66
N LEU A 110 -20.20 5.18 0.33
CA LEU A 110 -20.60 3.94 -0.34
C LEU A 110 -21.51 3.07 0.55
N LYS A 111 -21.22 3.05 1.85
CA LYS A 111 -21.97 2.29 2.84
C LYS A 111 -23.45 2.72 2.95
N GLU A 112 -23.79 3.98 2.64
CA GLU A 112 -25.18 4.47 2.60
C GLU A 112 -26.07 3.68 1.62
N ARG A 113 -25.44 3.02 0.63
CA ARG A 113 -26.11 2.13 -0.34
C ARG A 113 -25.76 0.66 -0.14
N GLY A 114 -25.21 0.29 1.04
CA GLY A 114 -24.83 -1.09 1.33
C GLY A 114 -23.69 -1.61 0.43
N GLN A 115 -22.79 -0.73 -0.01
CA GLN A 115 -21.68 -1.08 -0.92
C GLN A 115 -20.33 -0.68 -0.32
N MET A 116 -19.27 -1.30 -0.84
CA MET A 116 -17.90 -1.02 -0.43
C MET A 116 -16.91 -1.26 -1.58
N VAL A 117 -15.76 -0.59 -1.52
CA VAL A 117 -14.54 -1.09 -2.16
C VAL A 117 -13.90 -2.08 -1.21
N ALA A 118 -13.84 -3.35 -1.59
CA ALA A 118 -13.44 -4.45 -0.70
C ALA A 118 -11.91 -4.52 -0.53
N LEU A 119 -11.36 -3.56 0.18
CA LEU A 119 -9.93 -3.44 0.49
C LEU A 119 -9.76 -2.82 1.89
N ASP A 120 -8.68 -3.17 2.58
CA ASP A 120 -8.31 -2.74 3.92
C ASP A 120 -6.89 -2.14 3.95
N PRO A 121 -6.70 -0.92 3.44
CA PRO A 121 -5.41 -0.25 3.45
C PRO A 121 -5.03 0.24 4.84
N LEU A 122 -3.75 0.53 5.06
CA LEU A 122 -3.25 1.17 6.28
C LEU A 122 -3.79 2.61 6.42
N TRP A 123 -4.16 2.99 7.66
CA TRP A 123 -4.58 4.34 8.05
C TRP A 123 -5.74 4.88 7.22
N PRO A 124 -6.88 4.16 7.16
CA PRO A 124 -8.03 4.51 6.31
C PRO A 124 -8.62 5.90 6.59
N ASP A 125 -8.50 6.38 7.82
CA ASP A 125 -8.91 7.71 8.28
C ASP A 125 -8.10 8.85 7.63
N ARG A 126 -6.84 8.59 7.32
CA ARG A 126 -5.88 9.59 6.80
C ARG A 126 -5.40 9.29 5.38
N ALA A 127 -5.22 8.03 5.03
CA ALA A 127 -4.67 7.66 3.73
C ALA A 127 -5.62 8.04 2.59
N THR A 128 -5.07 8.72 1.59
CA THR A 128 -5.84 9.15 0.40
C THR A 128 -5.84 8.09 -0.69
N ILE A 129 -6.87 8.08 -1.51
CA ILE A 129 -7.05 7.15 -2.63
C ILE A 129 -5.79 7.11 -3.51
N GLY A 130 -5.28 8.27 -3.93
CA GLY A 130 -4.07 8.35 -4.78
C GLY A 130 -2.83 7.76 -4.10
N GLY A 131 -2.66 8.00 -2.78
CA GLY A 131 -1.56 7.44 -2.00
C GLY A 131 -1.64 5.92 -1.85
N ILE A 132 -2.84 5.38 -1.59
CA ILE A 132 -3.10 3.93 -1.50
C ILE A 132 -2.78 3.24 -2.84
N VAL A 133 -3.30 3.80 -3.94
CA VAL A 133 -3.08 3.24 -5.28
C VAL A 133 -1.61 3.36 -5.69
N ALA A 134 -0.99 4.52 -5.51
CA ALA A 134 0.41 4.73 -5.88
C ALA A 134 1.38 3.80 -5.12
N SER A 135 1.08 3.43 -3.86
CA SER A 135 1.89 2.52 -3.06
C SER A 135 1.47 1.05 -3.16
N ASN A 136 0.36 0.75 -3.86
CA ASN A 136 -0.26 -0.58 -3.93
C ASN A 136 -0.44 -1.20 -2.53
N ASP A 137 -1.04 -0.40 -1.62
CA ASP A 137 -1.28 -0.81 -0.26
C ASP A 137 -2.58 -1.60 -0.14
N SER A 138 -2.51 -2.80 0.42
CA SER A 138 -3.66 -3.69 0.63
C SER A 138 -3.43 -4.58 1.85
N GLY A 139 -4.51 -4.93 2.53
CA GLY A 139 -4.50 -5.80 3.70
C GLY A 139 -5.05 -7.20 3.42
N ALA A 140 -5.67 -7.81 4.42
CA ALA A 140 -6.09 -9.21 4.43
C ALA A 140 -7.34 -9.49 3.57
N LEU A 141 -8.20 -8.50 3.31
CA LEU A 141 -9.36 -8.62 2.41
C LEU A 141 -8.98 -9.03 0.97
N ARG A 142 -7.71 -8.83 0.62
CA ARG A 142 -7.16 -9.29 -0.65
C ARG A 142 -7.36 -10.78 -0.89
N LEU A 143 -7.48 -11.59 0.16
CA LEU A 143 -7.70 -13.02 0.07
C LEU A 143 -8.97 -13.36 -0.73
N LYS A 144 -10.09 -12.71 -0.40
CA LYS A 144 -11.39 -12.96 -1.03
C LYS A 144 -11.64 -12.10 -2.26
N TYR A 145 -11.20 -10.84 -2.24
CA TYR A 145 -11.64 -9.85 -3.21
C TYR A 145 -10.57 -9.45 -4.24
N GLY A 146 -9.36 -9.96 -4.10
CA GLY A 146 -8.23 -9.56 -4.94
C GLY A 146 -7.55 -8.27 -4.45
N GLY A 147 -6.55 -7.81 -5.19
CA GLY A 147 -5.82 -6.58 -4.88
C GLY A 147 -6.36 -5.36 -5.61
N LEU A 148 -5.70 -4.22 -5.43
CA LEU A 148 -6.06 -2.96 -6.08
C LEU A 148 -6.19 -3.08 -7.60
N ARG A 149 -5.29 -3.83 -8.25
CA ARG A 149 -5.31 -4.04 -9.72
C ARG A 149 -6.55 -4.78 -10.21
N ASP A 150 -7.23 -5.50 -9.31
CA ASP A 150 -8.46 -6.24 -9.61
C ASP A 150 -9.71 -5.39 -9.34
N LEU A 151 -9.60 -4.41 -8.43
CA LEU A 151 -10.69 -3.54 -8.01
C LEU A 151 -10.76 -2.26 -8.87
N ILE A 152 -9.64 -1.79 -9.42
CA ILE A 152 -9.60 -0.59 -10.26
C ILE A 152 -9.98 -0.97 -11.70
N ILE A 153 -11.02 -0.29 -12.23
CA ILE A 153 -11.52 -0.49 -13.59
C ILE A 153 -11.20 0.68 -14.53
N GLY A 154 -10.73 1.79 -13.99
CA GLY A 154 -10.31 2.94 -14.77
C GLY A 154 -9.62 4.00 -13.92
N MET A 155 -8.97 4.95 -14.57
CA MET A 155 -8.20 5.99 -13.91
C MET A 155 -8.02 7.21 -14.80
N THR A 156 -8.00 8.40 -14.20
CA THR A 156 -7.52 9.63 -14.84
C THR A 156 -6.17 9.99 -14.23
N VAL A 157 -5.16 10.17 -15.07
CA VAL A 157 -3.79 10.55 -14.67
C VAL A 157 -3.34 11.77 -15.46
N VAL A 158 -2.42 12.54 -14.88
CA VAL A 158 -1.72 13.61 -15.59
C VAL A 158 -0.25 13.21 -15.70
N LEU A 159 0.27 13.18 -16.93
CA LEU A 159 1.66 12.84 -17.24
C LEU A 159 2.59 14.03 -16.97
N ALA A 160 3.89 13.77 -16.97
CA ALA A 160 4.91 14.79 -16.67
C ALA A 160 4.84 16.05 -17.55
N ASP A 161 4.42 15.92 -18.80
CA ASP A 161 4.23 17.02 -19.76
C ASP A 161 2.90 17.77 -19.59
N GLY A 162 2.08 17.39 -18.60
CA GLY A 162 0.74 17.94 -18.36
C GLY A 162 -0.34 17.35 -19.26
N THR A 163 -0.07 16.28 -20.00
CA THR A 163 -1.09 15.56 -20.76
C THR A 163 -2.04 14.83 -19.81
N VAL A 164 -3.35 15.09 -19.94
CA VAL A 164 -4.39 14.36 -19.20
C VAL A 164 -4.74 13.08 -19.95
N ALA A 165 -4.48 11.94 -19.35
CA ALA A 165 -4.77 10.63 -19.92
C ALA A 165 -5.85 9.91 -19.11
N LYS A 166 -6.79 9.26 -19.81
CA LYS A 166 -7.79 8.38 -19.21
C LYS A 166 -7.55 6.95 -19.67
N THR A 167 -7.63 6.01 -18.76
CA THR A 167 -7.47 4.58 -19.02
C THR A 167 -8.61 3.80 -18.40
N GLY A 168 -9.02 2.70 -19.04
CA GLY A 168 -10.17 1.93 -18.61
C GLY A 168 -11.48 2.68 -18.80
N GLY A 169 -12.47 2.39 -17.97
CA GLY A 169 -13.81 2.99 -18.06
C GLY A 169 -14.60 2.80 -16.78
N LYS A 170 -15.94 2.91 -16.91
CA LYS A 170 -16.89 2.66 -15.82
C LYS A 170 -17.59 1.31 -15.96
N VAL A 171 -17.05 0.43 -16.79
CA VAL A 171 -17.59 -0.91 -17.04
C VAL A 171 -16.61 -1.96 -16.54
N VAL A 172 -17.13 -3.02 -15.95
CA VAL A 172 -16.32 -4.09 -15.33
C VAL A 172 -15.48 -4.85 -16.38
N LYS A 173 -15.95 -4.92 -17.63
CA LYS A 173 -15.22 -5.55 -18.73
C LYS A 173 -14.90 -4.51 -19.81
N ASN A 174 -13.65 -4.08 -19.85
CA ASN A 174 -13.11 -3.27 -20.94
C ASN A 174 -12.01 -4.04 -21.66
N VAL A 175 -12.16 -4.21 -22.96
CA VAL A 175 -11.20 -4.94 -23.83
C VAL A 175 -10.48 -3.98 -24.79
N ALA A 176 -10.75 -2.68 -24.71
CA ALA A 176 -10.14 -1.66 -25.54
C ALA A 176 -9.04 -0.89 -24.78
N GLY A 177 -7.88 -0.74 -25.40
CA GLY A 177 -6.76 0.01 -24.86
C GLY A 177 -5.87 -0.79 -23.90
N TYR A 178 -4.84 -0.11 -23.39
CA TYR A 178 -3.90 -0.67 -22.42
C TYR A 178 -4.36 -0.42 -21.00
N ASP A 179 -4.12 -1.37 -20.11
CA ASP A 179 -4.42 -1.29 -18.67
C ASP A 179 -3.41 -0.39 -17.93
N ILE A 180 -3.28 0.87 -18.36
CA ILE A 180 -2.34 1.83 -17.76
C ILE A 180 -2.62 2.02 -16.27
N HIS A 181 -3.88 1.90 -15.82
CA HIS A 181 -4.22 1.95 -14.39
C HIS A 181 -3.51 0.86 -13.58
N LYS A 182 -3.28 -0.32 -14.16
CA LYS A 182 -2.50 -1.39 -13.52
C LYS A 182 -1.00 -1.06 -13.43
N LEU A 183 -0.48 -0.30 -14.41
CA LEU A 183 0.89 0.19 -14.39
C LEU A 183 1.09 1.30 -13.36
N MET A 184 0.10 2.21 -13.23
CA MET A 184 0.13 3.29 -12.23
C MET A 184 0.01 2.79 -10.81
N THR A 185 -0.67 1.63 -10.59
CA THR A 185 -0.80 1.00 -9.29
C THR A 185 0.56 0.47 -8.81
N GLY A 186 1.07 1.04 -7.73
CA GLY A 186 2.39 0.72 -7.17
C GLY A 186 3.55 1.47 -7.83
N SER A 187 3.30 2.51 -8.64
CA SER A 187 4.32 3.30 -9.30
C SER A 187 4.98 4.36 -8.40
N PHE A 188 4.53 4.55 -7.19
CA PHE A 188 5.02 5.57 -6.24
C PHE A 188 5.00 7.01 -6.81
N GLY A 189 4.08 7.27 -7.74
CA GLY A 189 3.97 8.59 -8.37
C GLY A 189 5.12 8.94 -9.31
N THR A 190 5.91 7.96 -9.77
CA THR A 190 7.05 8.19 -10.66
C THR A 190 6.67 8.22 -12.14
N LEU A 191 5.48 7.76 -12.51
CA LEU A 191 5.03 7.65 -13.91
C LEU A 191 3.95 8.68 -14.29
N GLY A 192 3.25 9.23 -13.30
CA GLY A 192 2.16 10.18 -13.49
C GLY A 192 1.50 10.54 -12.17
N VAL A 193 0.71 11.61 -12.18
CA VAL A 193 -0.10 12.05 -11.05
C VAL A 193 -1.51 11.49 -11.20
N ILE A 194 -1.92 10.64 -10.25
CA ILE A 194 -3.27 10.08 -10.19
C ILE A 194 -4.23 11.18 -9.74
N VAL A 195 -5.31 11.42 -10.50
CA VAL A 195 -6.31 12.46 -10.18
C VAL A 195 -7.64 11.85 -9.81
N GLU A 196 -8.08 10.82 -10.54
CA GLU A 196 -9.33 10.10 -10.28
C GLU A 196 -9.12 8.60 -10.46
N VAL A 197 -9.88 7.81 -9.70
CA VAL A 197 -9.90 6.35 -9.78
C VAL A 197 -11.33 5.86 -9.90
N ASN A 198 -11.58 4.93 -10.82
CA ASN A 198 -12.83 4.22 -10.94
C ASN A 198 -12.69 2.84 -10.31
N PHE A 199 -13.50 2.56 -9.30
CA PHE A 199 -13.54 1.25 -8.64
C PHE A 199 -14.78 0.46 -9.05
N ARG A 200 -14.64 -0.85 -9.14
CA ARG A 200 -15.77 -1.75 -9.00
C ARG A 200 -16.08 -1.93 -7.52
N LEU A 201 -17.36 -2.06 -7.19
CA LEU A 201 -17.83 -2.20 -5.83
C LEU A 201 -18.25 -3.64 -5.54
N HIS A 202 -18.36 -3.93 -4.26
CA HIS A 202 -18.93 -5.15 -3.73
C HIS A 202 -20.06 -4.79 -2.77
N PRO A 203 -21.04 -5.68 -2.55
CA PRO A 203 -21.96 -5.53 -1.43
C PRO A 203 -21.17 -5.45 -0.11
N ALA A 204 -21.57 -4.53 0.76
CA ALA A 204 -21.00 -4.47 2.10
C ALA A 204 -21.34 -5.76 2.87
N GLU A 205 -20.41 -6.26 3.66
CA GLU A 205 -20.65 -7.42 4.52
C GLU A 205 -21.64 -7.04 5.61
N GLU A 206 -22.85 -7.60 5.60
CA GLU A 206 -23.88 -7.33 6.61
C GLU A 206 -23.45 -7.88 7.97
N HIS A 207 -22.94 -9.11 7.98
CA HIS A 207 -22.42 -9.76 9.17
C HIS A 207 -21.06 -10.40 8.89
N SER A 208 -20.17 -10.30 9.86
CA SER A 208 -18.89 -11.01 9.83
C SER A 208 -18.46 -11.34 11.24
N ARG A 209 -17.73 -12.44 11.39
CA ARG A 209 -17.14 -12.84 12.66
C ARG A 209 -15.68 -13.21 12.45
N THR A 210 -14.86 -12.90 13.44
CA THR A 210 -13.45 -13.30 13.50
C THR A 210 -13.28 -14.35 14.57
N TRP A 211 -12.58 -15.41 14.24
CA TRP A 211 -12.13 -16.43 15.18
C TRP A 211 -10.60 -16.39 15.23
N THR A 212 -10.06 -16.51 16.44
CA THR A 212 -8.62 -16.55 16.66
C THR A 212 -8.27 -17.91 17.24
N ALA A 213 -7.50 -18.69 16.50
CA ALA A 213 -6.88 -19.92 16.99
C ALA A 213 -5.51 -19.59 17.57
N VAL A 214 -5.23 -19.99 18.79
CA VAL A 214 -3.95 -19.76 19.46
C VAL A 214 -3.14 -21.04 19.56
N ALA A 215 -1.80 -20.91 19.56
CA ALA A 215 -0.93 -22.09 19.71
C ALA A 215 -1.16 -22.75 21.08
N PRO A 216 -1.32 -24.08 21.13
CA PRO A 216 -1.55 -24.79 22.38
C PRO A 216 -0.30 -24.70 23.29
N ASN A 217 -0.55 -24.55 24.59
CA ASN A 217 0.49 -24.62 25.64
C ASN A 217 1.67 -23.64 25.49
N GLY A 218 1.47 -22.49 24.83
CA GLY A 218 2.54 -21.51 24.62
C GLY A 218 3.65 -22.00 23.68
N ALA A 219 3.37 -22.98 22.83
CA ALA A 219 4.33 -23.48 21.86
C ALA A 219 4.74 -22.38 20.89
N GLY A 220 5.98 -21.92 20.99
CA GLY A 220 6.54 -20.82 20.20
C GLY A 220 7.06 -21.26 18.83
N ASP A 221 6.26 -21.98 18.03
CA ASP A 221 6.63 -22.36 16.67
C ASP A 221 5.51 -22.07 15.67
N ALA A 222 5.75 -21.09 14.79
CA ALA A 222 4.82 -20.73 13.74
C ALA A 222 4.53 -21.86 12.73
N LYS A 223 5.42 -22.86 12.62
CA LYS A 223 5.22 -24.02 11.74
C LYS A 223 4.04 -24.88 12.15
N LEU A 224 3.62 -24.82 13.43
CA LEU A 224 2.41 -25.52 13.89
C LEU A 224 1.16 -25.10 13.11
N PHE A 225 1.11 -23.88 12.59
CA PHE A 225 -0.02 -23.39 11.81
C PHE A 225 -0.01 -23.81 10.33
N ALA A 226 1.05 -24.46 9.83
CA ALA A 226 1.16 -24.80 8.42
C ALA A 226 0.05 -25.75 7.93
N GLU A 227 -0.17 -26.86 8.65
CA GLU A 227 -1.24 -27.82 8.31
C GLU A 227 -2.65 -27.26 8.57
N PRO A 228 -2.95 -26.61 9.72
CA PRO A 228 -4.23 -25.96 9.92
C PRO A 228 -4.56 -24.90 8.88
N LEU A 229 -3.59 -24.06 8.50
CA LEU A 229 -3.77 -23.06 7.47
C LEU A 229 -4.05 -23.71 6.10
N ARG A 230 -3.29 -24.74 5.73
CA ARG A 230 -3.52 -25.49 4.49
C ARG A 230 -4.91 -26.12 4.49
N ALA A 231 -5.29 -26.81 5.57
CA ALA A 231 -6.60 -27.45 5.70
C ALA A 231 -7.75 -26.42 5.59
N LEU A 232 -7.57 -25.24 6.19
CA LEU A 232 -8.53 -24.13 6.06
C LEU A 232 -8.65 -23.66 4.59
N MET A 233 -7.54 -23.46 3.91
CA MET A 233 -7.54 -22.96 2.51
C MET A 233 -8.05 -24.01 1.51
N ASP A 234 -7.90 -25.30 1.81
CA ASP A 234 -8.43 -26.41 1.01
C ASP A 234 -9.90 -26.75 1.35
N SER A 235 -10.46 -26.15 2.41
CA SER A 235 -11.83 -26.41 2.84
C SER A 235 -12.88 -25.72 1.95
N LEU A 236 -14.16 -26.07 2.16
CA LEU A 236 -15.29 -25.39 1.51
C LEU A 236 -15.62 -24.02 2.12
N MET A 237 -14.98 -23.66 3.22
CA MET A 237 -15.14 -22.32 3.82
C MET A 237 -14.47 -21.27 2.93
N VAL A 238 -15.11 -20.10 2.84
CA VAL A 238 -14.60 -18.97 2.07
C VAL A 238 -14.32 -17.80 3.02
N PRO A 239 -13.16 -17.81 3.72
CA PRO A 239 -12.82 -16.71 4.60
C PRO A 239 -12.61 -15.42 3.81
N SER A 240 -13.08 -14.29 4.37
CA SER A 240 -12.82 -12.97 3.78
C SER A 240 -11.40 -12.49 4.08
N SER A 241 -10.84 -12.91 5.21
CA SER A 241 -9.48 -12.58 5.62
C SER A 241 -8.89 -13.68 6.48
N VAL A 242 -7.60 -13.98 6.30
CA VAL A 242 -6.82 -14.89 7.14
C VAL A 242 -5.43 -14.30 7.35
N GLN A 243 -4.99 -14.22 8.62
CA GLN A 243 -3.67 -13.76 8.99
C GLN A 243 -3.08 -14.53 10.17
N LEU A 244 -1.77 -14.68 10.15
CA LEU A 244 -0.98 -15.24 11.25
C LEU A 244 -0.27 -14.08 11.97
N ARG A 245 -0.40 -14.00 13.30
CA ARG A 245 0.28 -13.03 14.16
C ARG A 245 1.27 -13.74 15.06
N ILE A 246 2.53 -13.34 14.97
CA ILE A 246 3.63 -13.92 15.73
C ILE A 246 4.40 -12.81 16.44
N SER A 247 4.58 -12.99 17.75
CA SER A 247 5.47 -12.18 18.59
C SER A 247 6.00 -13.05 19.73
N ARG A 248 6.80 -12.48 20.63
CA ARG A 248 7.29 -13.22 21.82
C ARG A 248 6.18 -13.80 22.66
N ASN A 249 5.02 -13.15 22.72
CA ASN A 249 3.92 -13.49 23.61
C ASN A 249 2.68 -14.00 22.86
N GLU A 250 2.73 -14.09 21.53
CA GLU A 250 1.54 -14.39 20.74
C GLU A 250 1.88 -15.24 19.53
N PHE A 251 1.12 -16.32 19.38
CA PHE A 251 1.09 -17.19 18.20
C PHE A 251 -0.37 -17.45 17.88
N ALA A 252 -0.92 -16.71 16.92
CA ALA A 252 -2.34 -16.71 16.66
C ALA A 252 -2.63 -16.71 15.15
N LEU A 253 -3.65 -17.47 14.76
CA LEU A 253 -4.24 -17.49 13.43
C LEU A 253 -5.64 -16.87 13.51
N ASP A 254 -5.82 -15.71 12.86
CA ASP A 254 -7.11 -15.04 12.79
C ASP A 254 -7.79 -15.40 11.48
N VAL A 255 -9.05 -15.79 11.56
CA VAL A 255 -9.91 -16.14 10.43
C VAL A 255 -11.18 -15.32 10.50
N ARG A 256 -11.45 -14.50 9.48
CA ARG A 256 -12.70 -13.75 9.33
C ARG A 256 -13.56 -14.36 8.24
N ILE A 257 -14.80 -14.66 8.58
CA ILE A 257 -15.81 -15.11 7.62
C ILE A 257 -16.99 -14.13 7.68
N ALA A 258 -17.45 -13.73 6.50
CA ALA A 258 -18.64 -12.92 6.32
C ALA A 258 -19.74 -13.77 5.67
N GLY A 259 -20.96 -13.60 6.15
CA GLY A 259 -22.13 -14.35 5.68
C GLY A 259 -23.41 -13.94 6.39
N LEU A 260 -24.43 -14.76 6.30
CA LEU A 260 -25.67 -14.59 7.05
C LEU A 260 -25.43 -14.84 8.55
N ALA A 261 -26.05 -14.05 9.42
CA ALA A 261 -25.86 -14.13 10.87
C ALA A 261 -26.09 -15.55 11.41
N GLU A 262 -27.14 -16.21 10.94
CA GLU A 262 -27.55 -17.55 11.31
C GLU A 262 -26.54 -18.66 10.90
N CYS A 263 -25.72 -18.43 9.87
CA CYS A 263 -24.69 -19.38 9.42
C CYS A 263 -23.36 -19.23 10.17
N LEU A 264 -23.15 -18.12 10.90
CA LEU A 264 -21.85 -17.86 11.51
C LEU A 264 -21.51 -18.84 12.63
N ASP A 265 -22.49 -19.40 13.34
CA ASP A 265 -22.25 -20.41 14.39
C ASP A 265 -21.81 -21.76 13.77
N GLU A 266 -22.40 -22.15 12.63
CA GLU A 266 -22.03 -23.34 11.88
C GLU A 266 -20.60 -23.23 11.32
N TYR A 267 -20.24 -22.03 10.82
CA TYR A 267 -18.86 -21.74 10.39
C TYR A 267 -17.86 -21.89 11.55
N GLY A 268 -18.22 -21.44 12.76
CA GLY A 268 -17.39 -21.60 13.95
C GLY A 268 -17.12 -23.07 14.30
N ALA A 269 -18.17 -23.92 14.26
CA ALA A 269 -18.06 -25.36 14.49
C ALA A 269 -17.20 -26.05 13.42
N SER A 270 -17.41 -25.68 12.15
CA SER A 270 -16.61 -26.20 11.02
C SER A 270 -15.15 -25.80 11.13
N LEU A 271 -14.90 -24.55 11.54
CA LEU A 271 -13.54 -24.03 11.75
C LEU A 271 -12.82 -24.80 12.87
N GLN A 272 -13.49 -25.06 14.01
CA GLN A 272 -12.91 -25.87 15.09
C GLN A 272 -12.52 -27.28 14.60
N THR A 273 -13.38 -27.89 13.78
CA THR A 273 -13.10 -29.21 13.21
C THR A 273 -11.89 -29.16 12.27
N THR A 274 -11.78 -28.11 11.46
CA THR A 274 -10.69 -27.95 10.49
C THR A 274 -9.35 -27.63 11.14
N LEU A 275 -9.36 -26.82 12.21
CA LEU A 275 -8.14 -26.43 12.94
C LEU A 275 -7.74 -27.44 14.02
N GLY A 276 -8.56 -28.46 14.29
CA GLY A 276 -8.25 -29.54 15.21
C GLY A 276 -8.11 -29.08 16.66
N ASP A 277 -6.98 -29.43 17.29
CA ASP A 277 -6.73 -29.19 18.72
C ASP A 277 -6.34 -27.74 19.06
N PHE A 278 -6.37 -26.83 18.10
CA PHE A 278 -6.11 -25.41 18.38
C PHE A 278 -7.25 -24.80 19.15
N PRO A 279 -7.01 -24.24 20.36
CA PRO A 279 -8.02 -23.51 21.10
C PRO A 279 -8.48 -22.31 20.29
N ILE A 280 -9.77 -22.24 19.98
CA ILE A 280 -10.38 -21.06 19.40
C ILE A 280 -10.87 -20.17 20.53
N VAL A 281 -10.22 -19.03 20.72
CA VAL A 281 -10.72 -17.96 21.59
C VAL A 281 -11.65 -17.08 20.77
N GLY A 282 -12.85 -16.89 21.27
CA GLY A 282 -13.87 -16.08 20.57
C GLY A 282 -13.35 -14.66 20.35
N TRP A 283 -13.63 -14.14 19.18
CA TRP A 283 -13.44 -12.78 18.67
C TRP A 283 -12.65 -11.83 19.58
N ALA A 284 -11.34 -11.77 19.31
CA ALA A 284 -10.54 -10.66 19.80
C ALA A 284 -10.93 -9.40 19.02
N GLN A 285 -11.37 -8.37 19.75
CA GLN A 285 -11.62 -7.07 19.14
C GLN A 285 -10.30 -6.57 18.54
N ASN A 286 -10.36 -6.12 17.29
CA ASN A 286 -9.32 -5.33 16.65
C ASN A 286 -8.03 -6.06 16.20
N VAL A 287 -8.05 -7.37 15.99
CA VAL A 287 -6.88 -8.10 15.46
C VAL A 287 -6.47 -7.61 14.06
N TRP A 288 -7.39 -7.02 13.31
CA TRP A 288 -7.15 -6.51 11.95
C TRP A 288 -6.38 -5.19 11.94
N SER A 289 -6.30 -4.46 13.05
CA SER A 289 -5.42 -3.29 13.21
C SER A 289 -3.97 -3.66 13.55
N ALA A 290 -3.66 -4.93 13.79
CA ALA A 290 -2.30 -5.38 14.11
C ALA A 290 -1.27 -4.95 13.06
N ARG A 291 -1.68 -4.80 11.79
CA ARG A 291 -0.81 -4.29 10.73
C ARG A 291 -0.41 -2.83 10.93
N GLU A 292 -1.32 -1.99 11.42
CA GLU A 292 -1.03 -0.59 11.73
C GLU A 292 -0.10 -0.47 12.93
N GLN A 293 -0.30 -1.31 13.93
CA GLN A 293 0.53 -1.35 15.14
C GLN A 293 2.00 -1.69 14.87
N MET A 294 2.33 -2.28 13.71
CA MET A 294 3.72 -2.49 13.29
C MET A 294 4.48 -1.18 13.04
N PHE A 295 3.78 -0.05 12.91
CA PHE A 295 4.34 1.27 12.62
C PHE A 295 4.31 2.22 13.83
N ASP A 296 3.89 1.76 15.01
CA ASP A 296 3.72 2.60 16.20
C ASP A 296 5.06 3.08 16.78
N ASP A 297 6.13 2.32 16.58
CA ASP A 297 7.47 2.67 16.99
C ASP A 297 8.30 3.19 15.81
N GLU A 298 8.65 4.48 15.81
CA GLU A 298 9.40 5.14 14.75
C GLU A 298 10.85 4.64 14.63
N ASP A 299 11.40 4.07 15.69
CA ASP A 299 12.75 3.50 15.73
C ASP A 299 12.80 2.05 15.22
N SER A 300 11.65 1.43 14.99
CA SER A 300 11.60 0.08 14.43
C SER A 300 11.76 0.10 12.90
N VAL A 301 12.32 -0.99 12.37
CA VAL A 301 12.34 -1.27 10.93
C VAL A 301 11.09 -2.03 10.56
N VAL A 302 10.30 -1.51 9.61
CA VAL A 302 9.14 -2.24 9.10
C VAL A 302 9.39 -2.72 7.68
N LEU A 303 9.26 -4.03 7.48
CA LEU A 303 9.45 -4.71 6.20
C LEU A 303 8.11 -5.14 5.63
N LYS A 304 7.99 -5.05 4.29
CA LYS A 304 6.98 -5.76 3.51
C LYS A 304 7.64 -6.91 2.78
N ILE A 305 7.13 -8.11 2.99
CA ILE A 305 7.60 -9.32 2.32
C ILE A 305 6.48 -9.82 1.41
N ALA A 306 6.83 -10.18 0.19
CA ALA A 306 5.99 -10.98 -0.68
C ALA A 306 6.65 -12.34 -0.86
N ALA A 307 5.98 -13.40 -0.41
CA ALA A 307 6.46 -14.78 -0.47
C ALA A 307 5.37 -15.71 -1.02
N LEU A 308 5.71 -16.95 -1.26
CA LEU A 308 4.70 -17.97 -1.55
C LEU A 308 3.81 -18.20 -0.32
N PRO A 309 2.49 -18.36 -0.48
CA PRO A 309 1.60 -18.67 0.64
C PRO A 309 2.03 -19.87 1.48
N ALA A 310 2.61 -20.89 0.86
CA ALA A 310 3.11 -22.09 1.56
C ALA A 310 4.33 -21.82 2.47
N GLU A 311 5.06 -20.72 2.23
CA GLU A 311 6.29 -20.41 2.97
C GLU A 311 6.08 -19.48 4.18
N ILE A 312 4.89 -18.90 4.34
CA ILE A 312 4.66 -17.87 5.37
C ILE A 312 4.91 -18.40 6.79
N CYS A 313 4.51 -19.64 7.10
CA CYS A 313 4.74 -20.24 8.41
C CYS A 313 6.23 -20.53 8.65
N SER A 314 6.95 -21.00 7.63
CA SER A 314 8.39 -21.28 7.69
C SER A 314 9.20 -19.99 7.89
N ILE A 315 8.91 -18.95 7.11
CA ILE A 315 9.55 -17.63 7.23
C ILE A 315 9.22 -16.99 8.58
N SER A 316 7.97 -17.08 9.04
CA SER A 316 7.57 -16.56 10.36
C SER A 316 8.29 -17.25 11.51
N ALA A 317 8.48 -18.55 11.43
CA ALA A 317 9.24 -19.31 12.44
C ALA A 317 10.72 -18.91 12.45
N GLU A 318 11.34 -18.73 11.29
CA GLU A 318 12.72 -18.24 11.20
C GLU A 318 12.86 -16.83 11.78
N LEU A 319 11.97 -15.90 11.41
CA LEU A 319 11.94 -14.54 11.93
C LEU A 319 11.77 -14.49 13.45
N TYR A 320 10.89 -15.34 13.99
CA TYR A 320 10.68 -15.44 15.42
C TYR A 320 11.96 -15.83 16.18
N GLN A 321 12.79 -16.71 15.60
CA GLN A 321 14.06 -17.08 16.22
C GLN A 321 15.01 -15.87 16.38
N TRP A 322 14.84 -14.84 15.58
CA TRP A 322 15.63 -13.60 15.70
C TRP A 322 15.27 -12.78 16.96
N SER A 323 14.09 -13.03 17.56
CA SER A 323 13.70 -12.39 18.84
C SER A 323 14.52 -12.89 20.04
N PHE A 324 15.27 -14.01 19.90
CA PHE A 324 16.07 -14.59 20.97
C PHE A 324 17.55 -14.18 20.85
N GLY A 325 17.86 -12.91 20.94
CA GLY A 325 19.23 -12.41 20.94
C GLY A 325 19.28 -10.93 21.22
N ASP A 326 20.30 -10.49 21.89
CA ASP A 326 20.83 -9.13 22.09
C ASP A 326 19.82 -7.97 21.94
N GLY A 327 18.72 -8.00 22.73
CA GLY A 327 17.76 -6.88 22.75
C GLY A 327 16.88 -6.73 21.51
N ARG A 328 16.80 -7.74 20.65
CA ARG A 328 15.94 -7.74 19.46
C ARG A 328 14.51 -8.13 19.83
N ASP A 329 13.53 -7.49 19.21
CA ASP A 329 12.14 -7.96 19.17
C ASP A 329 11.64 -8.00 17.73
N VAL A 330 10.91 -9.04 17.36
CA VAL A 330 10.39 -9.24 16.02
C VAL A 330 8.92 -9.58 16.10
N LYS A 331 8.10 -8.76 15.43
CA LYS A 331 6.67 -8.98 15.28
C LYS A 331 6.38 -9.31 13.82
N VAL A 332 5.64 -10.38 13.57
CA VAL A 332 5.29 -10.84 12.23
C VAL A 332 3.78 -10.87 12.08
N LEU A 333 3.29 -10.24 11.03
CA LEU A 333 1.92 -10.41 10.55
C LEU A 333 1.99 -10.96 9.14
N ALA A 334 1.56 -12.20 8.95
CA ALA A 334 1.57 -12.87 7.66
C ALA A 334 0.14 -13.17 7.19
N GLN A 335 -0.23 -12.67 6.01
CA GLN A 335 -1.53 -12.92 5.39
C GLN A 335 -1.47 -14.24 4.59
N ALA A 336 -2.56 -14.98 4.54
CA ALA A 336 -2.64 -16.23 3.78
C ALA A 336 -2.34 -16.09 2.29
N THR A 337 -2.33 -14.86 1.77
CA THR A 337 -1.96 -14.53 0.38
C THR A 337 -0.45 -14.51 0.12
N GLY A 338 0.39 -14.69 1.14
CA GLY A 338 1.85 -14.59 1.03
C GLY A 338 2.42 -13.19 1.32
N LEU A 339 1.57 -12.18 1.56
CA LEU A 339 2.03 -10.87 1.99
C LEU A 339 2.27 -10.84 3.50
N MET A 340 3.45 -10.36 3.91
CA MET A 340 3.80 -10.23 5.31
C MET A 340 4.22 -8.80 5.62
N THR A 341 3.91 -8.34 6.83
CA THR A 341 4.46 -7.13 7.44
C THR A 341 5.25 -7.56 8.66
N VAL A 342 6.49 -7.12 8.77
CA VAL A 342 7.40 -7.52 9.86
C VAL A 342 7.97 -6.26 10.48
N ALA A 343 7.79 -6.09 11.79
CA ALA A 343 8.46 -5.05 12.56
C ALA A 343 9.67 -5.66 13.29
N ILE A 344 10.82 -5.02 13.20
CA ILE A 344 12.06 -5.45 13.83
C ILE A 344 12.59 -4.29 14.68
N GLU A 345 12.60 -4.49 15.98
CA GLU A 345 13.31 -3.66 16.94
C GLU A 345 14.72 -4.26 17.10
N ALA A 346 15.74 -3.57 16.65
CA ALA A 346 17.13 -4.02 16.73
C ALA A 346 18.08 -2.82 16.67
N THR A 347 19.31 -3.00 17.16
CA THR A 347 20.34 -1.98 16.99
C THR A 347 20.62 -1.73 15.51
N PRO A 348 20.84 -0.48 15.07
CA PRO A 348 21.04 -0.15 13.66
C PRO A 348 22.14 -0.96 12.97
N GLU A 349 23.17 -1.37 13.70
CA GLU A 349 24.31 -2.12 13.18
C GLU A 349 23.94 -3.55 12.74
N LEU A 350 22.91 -4.14 13.35
CA LEU A 350 22.46 -5.50 13.04
C LEU A 350 21.49 -5.57 11.86
N VAL A 351 20.75 -4.48 11.61
CA VAL A 351 19.67 -4.46 10.62
C VAL A 351 20.13 -4.83 9.20
N PRO A 352 21.24 -4.29 8.66
CA PRO A 352 21.67 -4.63 7.30
C PRO A 352 21.88 -6.13 7.10
N ALA A 353 22.56 -6.79 8.02
CA ALA A 353 22.83 -8.24 7.93
C ALA A 353 21.54 -9.08 8.04
N LEU A 354 20.60 -8.67 8.92
CA LEU A 354 19.31 -9.33 9.06
C LEU A 354 18.47 -9.20 7.79
N VAL A 355 18.41 -8.01 7.20
CA VAL A 355 17.65 -7.75 5.96
C VAL A 355 18.26 -8.50 4.78
N GLU A 356 19.59 -8.52 4.64
CA GLU A 356 20.25 -9.27 3.57
C GLU A 356 20.01 -10.78 3.68
N ARG A 357 20.12 -11.33 4.88
CA ARG A 357 19.80 -12.74 5.12
C ARG A 357 18.35 -13.07 4.75
N LEU A 358 17.41 -12.19 5.14
CA LEU A 358 15.99 -12.38 4.82
C LEU A 358 15.73 -12.27 3.31
N ARG A 359 16.37 -11.31 2.64
CA ARG A 359 16.29 -11.17 1.17
C ARG A 359 16.79 -12.43 0.46
N ALA A 360 17.93 -12.96 0.85
CA ALA A 360 18.47 -14.19 0.29
C ALA A 360 17.47 -15.35 0.46
N ARG A 361 16.93 -15.54 1.67
CA ARG A 361 15.96 -16.60 1.99
C ARG A 361 14.66 -16.47 1.17
N VAL A 362 14.11 -15.26 1.08
CA VAL A 362 12.85 -15.01 0.36
C VAL A 362 13.04 -15.10 -1.15
N HIS A 363 14.20 -14.70 -1.64
CA HIS A 363 14.56 -14.76 -3.06
C HIS A 363 14.63 -16.20 -3.62
N GLU A 364 15.01 -17.19 -2.80
CA GLU A 364 15.02 -18.62 -3.17
C GLU A 364 13.67 -19.08 -3.74
N PHE A 365 12.58 -18.44 -3.33
CA PHE A 365 11.21 -18.74 -3.77
C PHE A 365 10.62 -17.66 -4.72
N GLY A 366 11.47 -16.81 -5.29
CA GLY A 366 11.02 -15.72 -6.18
C GLY A 366 10.29 -14.59 -5.48
N GLY A 367 10.41 -14.48 -4.15
CA GLY A 367 9.79 -13.42 -3.37
C GLY A 367 10.63 -12.14 -3.29
N SER A 368 10.12 -11.15 -2.55
CA SER A 368 10.79 -9.86 -2.37
C SER A 368 10.65 -9.33 -0.95
N VAL A 369 11.62 -8.53 -0.51
CA VAL A 369 11.64 -7.84 0.79
C VAL A 369 11.93 -6.36 0.57
N ILE A 370 10.97 -5.51 0.94
CA ILE A 370 11.03 -4.06 0.80
C ILE A 370 10.95 -3.44 2.20
N MET A 371 11.73 -2.39 2.45
CA MET A 371 11.65 -1.64 3.70
C MET A 371 10.63 -0.53 3.57
N LEU A 372 9.62 -0.52 4.46
CA LEU A 372 8.57 0.50 4.50
C LEU A 372 8.89 1.61 5.51
N GLN A 373 9.45 1.23 6.67
CA GLN A 373 9.91 2.17 7.67
C GLN A 373 11.37 1.90 8.02
N ILE A 374 12.14 2.97 8.13
CA ILE A 374 13.58 2.91 8.37
C ILE A 374 13.93 4.02 9.36
N PRO A 375 14.55 3.70 10.50
CA PRO A 375 15.11 4.69 11.42
C PRO A 375 16.09 5.64 10.69
N ASP A 376 16.14 6.90 11.13
CA ASP A 376 17.00 7.91 10.51
C ASP A 376 18.48 7.49 10.48
N ALA A 377 18.94 6.75 11.49
CA ALA A 377 20.30 6.23 11.58
C ALA A 377 20.69 5.30 10.39
N LEU A 378 19.72 4.69 9.71
CA LEU A 378 19.90 3.77 8.58
C LEU A 378 19.60 4.39 7.22
N ARG A 379 19.02 5.60 7.18
CA ARG A 379 18.68 6.27 5.91
C ARG A 379 19.93 6.48 5.04
N GLY A 380 19.85 6.10 3.77
CA GLY A 380 20.94 6.18 2.82
C GLY A 380 22.07 5.16 3.01
N LYS A 381 22.02 4.32 4.07
CA LYS A 381 23.02 3.27 4.34
C LYS A 381 22.56 1.89 3.86
N ILE A 382 21.29 1.72 3.59
CA ILE A 382 20.69 0.46 3.16
C ILE A 382 19.76 0.72 1.98
N ASP A 383 19.80 -0.16 0.99
CA ASP A 383 18.85 -0.13 -0.13
C ASP A 383 17.46 -0.58 0.35
N VAL A 384 16.46 0.30 0.21
CA VAL A 384 15.10 0.03 0.67
C VAL A 384 14.35 -0.97 -0.19
N TRP A 385 14.72 -1.08 -1.47
CA TRP A 385 14.03 -1.92 -2.46
C TRP A 385 14.65 -3.31 -2.58
N GLY A 386 15.94 -3.44 -2.31
CA GLY A 386 16.72 -4.64 -2.57
C GLY A 386 17.19 -4.76 -4.02
N PRO A 387 17.88 -5.86 -4.34
CA PRO A 387 18.53 -6.03 -5.63
C PRO A 387 17.49 -6.11 -6.76
N ASP A 388 17.87 -5.58 -7.94
CA ASP A 388 17.08 -5.74 -9.16
C ASP A 388 16.98 -7.22 -9.54
N GLN A 389 15.77 -7.69 -9.76
CA GLN A 389 15.47 -9.06 -10.17
C GLN A 389 15.36 -9.21 -11.71
N GLY A 390 16.05 -8.34 -12.47
CA GLY A 390 16.10 -8.42 -13.92
C GLY A 390 15.07 -7.58 -14.66
N SER A 391 14.24 -6.82 -13.95
CA SER A 391 13.20 -5.96 -14.54
C SER A 391 13.63 -4.50 -14.71
N GLY A 392 14.77 -4.08 -14.17
CA GLY A 392 15.21 -2.69 -14.10
C GLY A 392 15.36 -2.01 -15.46
N ALA A 393 15.85 -2.72 -16.48
CA ALA A 393 15.97 -2.18 -17.84
C ALA A 393 14.58 -1.82 -18.42
N LEU A 394 13.58 -2.70 -18.26
CA LEU A 394 12.22 -2.45 -18.70
C LEU A 394 11.57 -1.32 -17.90
N MET A 395 11.74 -1.29 -16.58
CA MET A 395 11.20 -0.23 -15.72
C MET A 395 11.79 1.15 -16.11
N ASN A 396 13.08 1.23 -16.39
CA ASN A 396 13.72 2.46 -16.84
C ASN A 396 13.20 2.91 -18.22
N GLU A 397 12.94 1.98 -19.14
CA GLU A 397 12.35 2.32 -20.44
C GLU A 397 10.91 2.85 -20.27
N VAL A 398 10.11 2.24 -19.41
CA VAL A 398 8.76 2.73 -19.06
C VAL A 398 8.86 4.14 -18.46
N LYS A 399 9.75 4.36 -17.49
CA LYS A 399 9.99 5.69 -16.89
C LYS A 399 10.32 6.72 -17.97
N ARG A 400 11.24 6.39 -18.87
CA ARG A 400 11.66 7.28 -19.96
C ARG A 400 10.52 7.64 -20.91
N ARG A 401 9.54 6.76 -21.10
CA ARG A 401 8.35 7.00 -21.95
C ARG A 401 7.31 7.89 -21.28
N PHE A 402 7.07 7.69 -19.96
CA PHE A 402 6.06 8.42 -19.22
C PHE A 402 6.56 9.76 -18.64
N ASP A 403 7.85 9.83 -18.33
CA ASP A 403 8.50 11.01 -17.75
C ASP A 403 9.94 11.14 -18.28
N PRO A 404 10.10 11.59 -19.54
CA PRO A 404 11.42 11.72 -20.18
C PRO A 404 12.32 12.73 -19.46
N GLY A 405 11.73 13.75 -18.83
CA GLY A 405 12.45 14.76 -18.03
C GLY A 405 12.85 14.29 -16.64
N ARG A 406 12.37 13.14 -16.20
CA ARG A 406 12.59 12.58 -14.84
C ARG A 406 12.21 13.58 -13.73
N ILE A 407 11.13 14.32 -13.91
CA ILE A 407 10.67 15.31 -12.94
C ILE A 407 9.79 14.70 -11.84
N LEU A 408 9.10 13.57 -12.08
CA LEU A 408 8.17 12.96 -11.14
C LEU A 408 8.90 12.03 -10.16
N ASN A 409 8.93 12.39 -8.89
CA ASN A 409 9.54 11.61 -7.79
C ASN A 409 10.90 10.99 -8.16
N PRO A 410 11.87 11.75 -8.67
CA PRO A 410 13.12 11.19 -9.18
C PRO A 410 13.89 10.46 -8.07
N GLY A 411 14.29 9.22 -8.37
CA GLY A 411 15.06 8.39 -7.44
C GLY A 411 14.24 7.66 -6.37
N ARG A 412 12.93 7.87 -6.29
CA ARG A 412 12.09 7.29 -5.23
C ARG A 412 11.90 5.78 -5.34
N PHE A 413 11.82 5.27 -6.56
CA PHE A 413 11.47 3.87 -6.83
C PHE A 413 12.71 3.00 -7.01
N VAL A 414 12.50 1.68 -7.17
CA VAL A 414 13.57 0.70 -7.41
C VAL A 414 14.45 1.13 -8.58
N GLY A 415 15.77 0.90 -8.46
CA GLY A 415 16.74 1.28 -9.50
C GLY A 415 16.89 2.79 -9.68
N ASN A 416 16.57 3.60 -8.66
CA ASN A 416 16.61 5.08 -8.71
C ASN A 416 15.74 5.69 -9.81
N ILE A 417 14.60 5.06 -10.06
CA ILE A 417 13.57 5.58 -10.96
C ILE A 417 12.78 6.69 -10.27
#